data_86e991f26a78a69ba2ec0f9fd9272025
#
_entry.id   86e991f26a78a69ba2ec0f9fd9272025
#
_cell.length_a   1.000
_cell.length_b   1.000
_cell.length_c   1.000
_cell.angle_alpha   90.00
_cell.angle_beta   90.00
_cell.angle_gamma   90.00
#
_symmetry.space_group_name_H-M   'P 1'
#
loop_
_entity.id
_entity.type
_entity.pdbx_description
1 polymer ?
#
loop_
_entity_poly.entity_id
_entity_poly.type
_entity_poly.pdbx_seq_one_letter_code
_entity_poly.pdbx_strand_id
1 'polypeptide(L)'
;QMCIRDSCSGFYGDRLSAAKDMVDGCPIDVLTGDYLAELTMTILYNQRMQRGDDQGYVGTFLKQFRDVAKTCQEKDIKIVTNAGGLNPSSMAKQIEEITAELNLDLKVAYIDGDDLIPRFEELKAANEPLNNIEKGISLHDYEKKPLTANAYFGAWGIKEALDAGADVVVCPRVTDAAVVIGPVSYTHLTLPTSYPV
;
A
#
# COMPACT_ATOMS: atom_id res chain seq x y z
N GLN A 1 -12.23 -14.69 18.87
CA GLN A 1 -12.93 -14.41 17.59
C GLN A 1 -11.90 -14.40 16.49
N MET A 2 -12.09 -15.19 15.43
CA MET A 2 -11.18 -15.20 14.28
C MET A 2 -11.46 -13.94 13.46
N CYS A 3 -10.43 -13.11 13.21
CA CYS A 3 -10.54 -12.01 12.27
C CYS A 3 -10.35 -12.52 10.85
N ILE A 4 -11.29 -12.23 9.96
CA ILE A 4 -11.30 -12.69 8.57
C ILE A 4 -10.75 -11.57 7.68
N ARG A 5 -9.71 -11.89 6.93
CA ARG A 5 -9.06 -10.99 5.97
C ARG A 5 -9.20 -11.59 4.59
N ASP A 6 -9.58 -10.77 3.63
CA ASP A 6 -9.72 -11.21 2.26
C ASP A 6 -9.12 -10.18 1.29
N SER A 7 -8.62 -10.66 0.16
CA SER A 7 -7.95 -9.82 -0.84
C SER A 7 -8.81 -9.66 -2.07
N CYS A 8 -9.14 -8.41 -2.39
CA CYS A 8 -9.96 -8.07 -3.54
C CYS A 8 -9.15 -7.90 -4.84
N SER A 9 -7.84 -7.93 -4.78
CA SER A 9 -6.97 -7.77 -5.95
C SER A 9 -5.63 -8.42 -5.74
N GLY A 10 -5.12 -9.08 -6.78
CA GLY A 10 -3.77 -9.65 -6.86
C GLY A 10 -2.91 -9.00 -7.94
N PHE A 11 -3.41 -8.02 -8.70
CA PHE A 11 -2.66 -7.27 -9.71
C PHE A 11 -3.41 -6.01 -10.19
N TYR A 12 -2.69 -5.10 -10.86
CA TYR A 12 -3.20 -3.80 -11.31
C TYR A 12 -4.46 -3.85 -12.20
N GLY A 13 -4.65 -4.91 -12.98
CA GLY A 13 -5.76 -5.05 -13.92
C GLY A 13 -6.92 -5.94 -13.44
N ASP A 14 -7.01 -6.18 -12.14
CA ASP A 14 -8.02 -7.07 -11.59
C ASP A 14 -9.44 -6.51 -11.68
N ARG A 15 -10.42 -7.37 -11.44
CA ARG A 15 -11.86 -7.09 -11.60
C ARG A 15 -12.32 -5.98 -10.66
N LEU A 16 -12.91 -4.92 -11.21
CA LEU A 16 -13.36 -3.75 -10.43
C LEU A 16 -14.44 -4.10 -9.40
N SER A 17 -15.32 -5.07 -9.69
CA SER A 17 -16.38 -5.47 -8.77
C SER A 17 -15.90 -6.32 -7.60
N ALA A 18 -14.65 -6.82 -7.61
CA ALA A 18 -14.18 -7.78 -6.63
C ALA A 18 -14.26 -7.28 -5.18
N ALA A 19 -13.90 -6.02 -4.92
CA ALA A 19 -14.03 -5.42 -3.61
C ALA A 19 -15.48 -5.42 -3.10
N LYS A 20 -16.42 -5.03 -3.97
CA LYS A 20 -17.83 -5.00 -3.64
C LYS A 20 -18.40 -6.41 -3.41
N ASP A 21 -18.06 -7.35 -4.28
CA ASP A 21 -18.52 -8.73 -4.17
C ASP A 21 -18.07 -9.37 -2.83
N MET A 22 -16.85 -9.05 -2.37
CA MET A 22 -16.33 -9.52 -1.08
C MET A 22 -17.04 -8.89 0.11
N VAL A 23 -17.13 -7.56 0.13
CA VAL A 23 -17.74 -6.82 1.24
C VAL A 23 -19.22 -7.14 1.40
N ASP A 24 -19.94 -7.38 0.30
CA ASP A 24 -21.35 -7.73 0.32
C ASP A 24 -21.57 -9.22 0.62
N GLY A 25 -20.70 -10.10 0.11
CA GLY A 25 -20.91 -11.54 0.11
C GLY A 25 -20.34 -12.31 1.30
N CYS A 26 -19.37 -11.74 2.02
CA CYS A 26 -18.65 -12.41 3.10
C CYS A 26 -18.57 -11.57 4.37
N PRO A 27 -18.62 -12.21 5.55
CA PRO A 27 -18.33 -11.54 6.81
C PRO A 27 -16.81 -11.38 6.97
N ILE A 28 -16.24 -10.29 6.47
CA ILE A 28 -14.82 -9.97 6.58
C ILE A 28 -14.60 -8.82 7.57
N ASP A 29 -13.46 -8.83 8.26
CA ASP A 29 -13.05 -7.76 9.17
C ASP A 29 -12.05 -6.80 8.49
N VAL A 30 -11.28 -7.31 7.51
CA VAL A 30 -10.32 -6.50 6.76
C VAL A 30 -10.39 -6.86 5.27
N LEU A 31 -10.57 -5.83 4.45
CA LEU A 31 -10.43 -5.90 3.00
C LEU A 31 -8.99 -5.49 2.63
N THR A 32 -8.27 -6.38 1.95
CA THR A 32 -6.93 -6.08 1.45
C THR A 32 -6.92 -5.98 -0.08
N GLY A 33 -5.96 -5.25 -0.62
CA GLY A 33 -5.74 -5.17 -2.06
C GLY A 33 -4.27 -5.06 -2.39
N ASP A 34 -3.76 -6.01 -3.19
CA ASP A 34 -2.41 -6.03 -3.70
C ASP A 34 -2.42 -5.76 -5.22
N TYR A 35 -1.84 -4.62 -5.61
CA TYR A 35 -1.87 -4.13 -6.99
C TYR A 35 -0.48 -4.03 -7.63
N LEU A 36 0.58 -4.16 -6.83
CA LEU A 36 1.90 -3.74 -7.25
C LEU A 36 2.81 -4.91 -7.64
N ALA A 37 3.38 -4.78 -8.81
CA ALA A 37 4.53 -5.52 -9.30
C ALA A 37 5.50 -4.51 -9.94
N GLU A 38 6.70 -4.93 -10.30
CA GLU A 38 7.69 -4.08 -10.96
C GLU A 38 7.15 -3.43 -12.24
N LEU A 39 6.36 -4.20 -13.00
CA LEU A 39 5.67 -3.68 -14.19
C LEU A 39 4.68 -2.57 -13.82
N THR A 40 3.91 -2.77 -12.74
CA THR A 40 2.95 -1.76 -12.27
C THR A 40 3.66 -0.48 -11.87
N MET A 41 4.79 -0.55 -11.16
CA MET A 41 5.58 0.62 -10.79
C MET A 41 6.04 1.41 -12.01
N THR A 42 6.46 0.73 -13.07
CA THR A 42 6.82 1.36 -14.36
C THR A 42 5.61 2.04 -15.02
N ILE A 43 4.44 1.42 -14.99
CA ILE A 43 3.19 2.02 -15.51
C ILE A 43 2.84 3.28 -14.71
N LEU A 44 2.90 3.23 -13.38
CA LEU A 44 2.60 4.36 -12.50
C LEU A 44 3.60 5.51 -12.69
N TYR A 45 4.88 5.21 -12.90
CA TYR A 45 5.88 6.21 -13.27
C TYR A 45 5.51 6.94 -14.58
N ASN A 46 5.17 6.19 -15.62
CA ASN A 46 4.77 6.78 -16.89
C ASN A 46 3.49 7.61 -16.77
N GLN A 47 2.52 7.17 -15.96
CA GLN A 47 1.32 7.96 -15.68
C GLN A 47 1.65 9.28 -14.97
N ARG A 48 2.54 9.26 -13.99
CA ARG A 48 3.02 10.45 -13.29
C ARG A 48 3.70 11.43 -14.23
N MET A 49 4.57 10.92 -15.12
CA MET A 49 5.25 11.75 -16.12
C MET A 49 4.29 12.41 -17.12
N GLN A 50 3.18 11.76 -17.46
CA GLN A 50 2.21 12.24 -18.44
C GLN A 50 1.14 13.16 -17.84
N ARG A 51 0.74 12.93 -16.58
CA ARG A 51 -0.45 13.56 -15.98
C ARG A 51 -0.13 14.51 -14.84
N GLY A 52 1.09 14.49 -14.30
CA GLY A 52 1.54 15.38 -13.24
C GLY A 52 2.02 14.66 -11.98
N ASP A 53 2.67 15.42 -11.12
CA ASP A 53 3.34 14.92 -9.91
C ASP A 53 2.37 14.42 -8.83
N ASP A 54 1.10 14.79 -8.92
CA ASP A 54 0.03 14.32 -8.06
C ASP A 54 -0.44 12.89 -8.38
N GLN A 55 0.04 12.33 -9.50
CA GLN A 55 -0.25 10.96 -9.94
C GLN A 55 0.81 9.97 -9.46
N GLY A 56 0.70 8.69 -9.88
CA GLY A 56 1.65 7.63 -9.53
C GLY A 56 1.08 6.60 -8.57
N TYR A 57 -0.22 6.54 -8.44
CA TYR A 57 -0.97 5.56 -7.66
C TYR A 57 -2.00 4.82 -8.53
N VAL A 58 -2.54 3.73 -8.01
CA VAL A 58 -3.51 2.86 -8.72
C VAL A 58 -4.91 3.50 -8.69
N GLY A 59 -5.23 4.30 -9.70
CA GLY A 59 -6.50 5.05 -9.77
C GLY A 59 -7.75 4.15 -9.83
N THR A 60 -7.64 2.89 -10.25
CA THR A 60 -8.76 1.94 -10.26
C THR A 60 -9.25 1.62 -8.85
N PHE A 61 -8.35 1.62 -7.85
CA PHE A 61 -8.74 1.42 -6.46
C PHE A 61 -9.68 2.53 -5.95
N LEU A 62 -9.52 3.77 -6.37
CA LEU A 62 -10.44 4.85 -5.95
C LEU A 62 -11.89 4.58 -6.37
N LYS A 63 -12.09 3.91 -7.51
CA LYS A 63 -13.42 3.48 -7.95
C LYS A 63 -13.96 2.37 -7.05
N GLN A 64 -13.14 1.34 -6.78
CA GLN A 64 -13.48 0.26 -5.87
C GLN A 64 -13.78 0.79 -4.45
N PHE A 65 -12.95 1.71 -3.95
CA PHE A 65 -13.16 2.35 -2.66
C PHE A 65 -14.51 3.08 -2.58
N ARG A 66 -14.86 3.86 -3.59
CA ARG A 66 -16.15 4.58 -3.65
C ARG A 66 -17.34 3.62 -3.56
N ASP A 67 -17.22 2.43 -4.16
CA ASP A 67 -18.29 1.42 -4.17
C ASP A 67 -18.47 0.70 -2.82
N VAL A 68 -17.41 0.65 -1.98
CA VAL A 68 -17.41 -0.14 -0.74
C VAL A 68 -17.30 0.69 0.54
N ALA A 69 -16.86 1.94 0.46
CA ALA A 69 -16.50 2.77 1.63
C ALA A 69 -17.64 2.86 2.66
N LYS A 70 -18.87 3.08 2.21
CA LYS A 70 -20.05 3.14 3.08
C LYS A 70 -20.30 1.81 3.80
N THR A 71 -20.27 0.70 3.08
CA THR A 71 -20.47 -0.63 3.67
C THR A 71 -19.33 -0.99 4.62
N CYS A 72 -18.10 -0.61 4.28
CA CYS A 72 -16.95 -0.84 5.17
C CYS A 72 -17.12 -0.05 6.48
N GLN A 73 -17.55 1.20 6.45
CA GLN A 73 -17.84 1.95 7.67
C GLN A 73 -18.98 1.33 8.47
N GLU A 74 -20.09 0.97 7.84
CA GLU A 74 -21.26 0.37 8.50
C GLU A 74 -20.96 -0.98 9.18
N LYS A 75 -20.04 -1.75 8.59
CA LYS A 75 -19.63 -3.08 9.08
C LYS A 75 -18.33 -3.07 9.90
N ASP A 76 -17.71 -1.91 10.11
CA ASP A 76 -16.39 -1.74 10.74
C ASP A 76 -15.28 -2.57 10.05
N ILE A 77 -15.31 -2.64 8.72
CA ILE A 77 -14.30 -3.32 7.90
C ILE A 77 -13.14 -2.37 7.66
N LYS A 78 -11.93 -2.75 8.09
CA LYS A 78 -10.71 -1.99 7.78
C LYS A 78 -10.26 -2.27 6.35
N ILE A 79 -9.60 -1.29 5.74
CA ILE A 79 -9.09 -1.39 4.37
C ILE A 79 -7.57 -1.20 4.38
N VAL A 80 -6.82 -2.13 3.80
CA VAL A 80 -5.36 -2.04 3.68
C VAL A 80 -4.96 -2.33 2.25
N THR A 81 -4.24 -1.43 1.60
CA THR A 81 -3.87 -1.58 0.21
C THR A 81 -2.50 -0.99 -0.11
N ASN A 82 -1.76 -1.62 -1.02
CA ASN A 82 -0.54 -1.06 -1.59
C ASN A 82 -0.78 -0.22 -2.86
N ALA A 83 -2.04 0.10 -3.17
CA ALA A 83 -2.41 0.90 -4.33
C ALA A 83 -1.79 2.31 -4.36
N GLY A 84 -1.19 2.77 -3.26
CA GLY A 84 -0.47 4.04 -3.17
C GLY A 84 0.71 4.17 -4.12
N GLY A 85 1.36 3.04 -4.45
CA GLY A 85 2.40 2.98 -5.47
C GLY A 85 3.54 3.96 -5.23
N LEU A 86 3.75 4.88 -6.17
CA LEU A 86 4.78 5.93 -6.12
C LEU A 86 4.31 7.20 -5.39
N ASN A 87 3.05 7.29 -4.98
CA ASN A 87 2.50 8.49 -4.37
C ASN A 87 1.35 8.19 -3.40
N PRO A 88 1.62 7.49 -2.28
CA PRO A 88 0.59 7.13 -1.31
C PRO A 88 -0.07 8.35 -0.67
N SER A 89 0.66 9.45 -0.48
CA SER A 89 0.11 10.67 0.12
C SER A 89 -0.95 11.35 -0.76
N SER A 90 -0.72 11.43 -2.08
CA SER A 90 -1.73 11.98 -3.01
C SER A 90 -2.95 11.07 -3.10
N MET A 91 -2.74 9.75 -3.07
CA MET A 91 -3.86 8.81 -3.04
C MET A 91 -4.68 8.92 -1.76
N ALA A 92 -4.04 9.06 -0.60
CA ALA A 92 -4.73 9.25 0.67
C ALA A 92 -5.62 10.50 0.63
N LYS A 93 -5.13 11.62 0.09
CA LYS A 93 -5.94 12.83 -0.13
C LYS A 93 -7.18 12.58 -0.99
N GLN A 94 -7.03 11.83 -2.09
CA GLN A 94 -8.16 11.46 -2.95
C GLN A 94 -9.19 10.59 -2.20
N ILE A 95 -8.72 9.70 -1.32
CA ILE A 95 -9.59 8.89 -0.46
C ILE A 95 -10.32 9.77 0.56
N GLU A 96 -9.63 10.73 1.19
CA GLU A 96 -10.24 11.69 2.12
C GLU A 96 -11.30 12.56 1.41
N GLU A 97 -11.03 13.03 0.19
CA GLU A 97 -12.01 13.77 -0.62
C GLU A 97 -13.26 12.92 -0.91
N ILE A 98 -13.09 11.65 -1.31
CA ILE A 98 -14.21 10.71 -1.53
C ILE A 98 -14.98 10.48 -0.23
N THR A 99 -14.28 10.31 0.88
CA THR A 99 -14.89 10.12 2.21
C THR A 99 -15.77 11.32 2.60
N ALA A 100 -15.26 12.54 2.38
CA ALA A 100 -16.01 13.77 2.62
C ALA A 100 -17.23 13.91 1.69
N GLU A 101 -17.08 13.63 0.39
CA GLU A 101 -18.19 13.65 -0.58
C GLU A 101 -19.33 12.68 -0.20
N LEU A 102 -18.96 11.51 0.35
CA LEU A 102 -19.91 10.49 0.80
C LEU A 102 -20.46 10.74 2.21
N ASN A 103 -20.02 11.79 2.90
CA ASN A 103 -20.34 12.11 4.29
C ASN A 103 -20.02 10.94 5.24
N LEU A 104 -18.84 10.31 5.07
CA LEU A 104 -18.36 9.23 5.92
C LEU A 104 -17.31 9.76 6.91
N ASP A 105 -17.18 9.08 8.04
CA ASP A 105 -16.17 9.36 9.09
C ASP A 105 -15.14 8.22 9.10
N LEU A 106 -14.30 8.16 8.07
CA LEU A 106 -13.22 7.19 7.94
C LEU A 106 -11.87 7.88 8.13
N LYS A 107 -11.06 7.35 9.02
CA LYS A 107 -9.69 7.82 9.26
C LYS A 107 -8.74 7.18 8.26
N VAL A 108 -8.09 8.02 7.45
CA VAL A 108 -7.15 7.59 6.43
C VAL A 108 -5.72 7.80 6.91
N ALA A 109 -4.91 6.77 6.80
CA ALA A 109 -3.47 6.84 7.02
C ALA A 109 -2.73 6.41 5.76
N TYR A 110 -1.52 6.93 5.57
CA TYR A 110 -0.62 6.43 4.54
C TYR A 110 0.78 6.16 5.11
N ILE A 111 1.51 5.30 4.42
CA ILE A 111 2.90 4.96 4.71
C ILE A 111 3.74 5.49 3.54
N ASP A 112 4.89 6.07 3.83
CA ASP A 112 5.83 6.58 2.83
C ASP A 112 7.28 6.28 3.21
N GLY A 113 8.23 6.74 2.38
CA GLY A 113 9.65 6.63 2.64
C GLY A 113 10.32 5.44 1.94
N ASP A 114 9.61 4.68 1.13
CA ASP A 114 10.13 3.56 0.34
C ASP A 114 10.89 4.02 -0.92
N ASP A 115 10.61 5.23 -1.44
CA ASP A 115 11.23 5.77 -2.64
C ASP A 115 12.70 6.14 -2.39
N LEU A 116 13.60 5.43 -3.06
CA LEU A 116 15.05 5.65 -2.98
C LEU A 116 15.58 6.58 -4.06
N ILE A 117 14.76 7.00 -5.05
CA ILE A 117 15.20 7.89 -6.12
C ILE A 117 15.75 9.21 -5.59
N PRO A 118 15.13 9.89 -4.60
CA PRO A 118 15.67 11.14 -4.05
C PRO A 118 17.03 10.95 -3.35
N ARG A 119 17.30 9.73 -2.86
CA ARG A 119 18.53 9.36 -2.15
C ARG A 119 19.56 8.65 -3.02
N PHE A 120 19.30 8.52 -4.31
CA PHE A 120 20.12 7.73 -5.21
C PHE A 120 21.59 8.16 -5.23
N GLU A 121 21.85 9.47 -5.35
CA GLU A 121 23.23 9.99 -5.36
C GLU A 121 23.91 9.87 -3.98
N GLU A 122 23.16 9.98 -2.88
CA GLU A 122 23.65 9.72 -1.52
C GLU A 122 24.09 8.26 -1.37
N LEU A 123 23.25 7.32 -1.81
CA LEU A 123 23.54 5.89 -1.75
C LEU A 123 24.77 5.52 -2.59
N LYS A 124 24.90 6.13 -3.77
CA LYS A 124 26.11 6.00 -4.59
C LYS A 124 27.36 6.56 -3.88
N ALA A 125 27.27 7.74 -3.30
CA ALA A 125 28.37 8.37 -2.57
C ALA A 125 28.78 7.57 -1.32
N ALA A 126 27.82 6.90 -0.66
CA ALA A 126 28.06 5.99 0.46
C ALA A 126 28.65 4.64 0.00
N ASN A 127 28.83 4.44 -1.30
CA ASN A 127 29.37 3.21 -1.88
C ASN A 127 28.50 1.97 -1.58
N GLU A 128 27.19 2.17 -1.44
CA GLU A 128 26.26 1.05 -1.29
C GLU A 128 26.25 0.21 -2.57
N PRO A 129 26.50 -1.08 -2.51
CA PRO A 129 26.73 -1.89 -3.70
C PRO A 129 25.51 -2.02 -4.60
N LEU A 130 24.30 -2.10 -4.04
CA LEU A 130 23.02 -2.24 -4.75
C LEU A 130 23.15 -3.12 -6.01
N ASN A 131 23.74 -4.30 -5.82
CA ASN A 131 24.04 -5.20 -6.93
C ASN A 131 22.78 -5.83 -7.50
N ASN A 132 22.74 -5.94 -8.83
CA ASN A 132 21.73 -6.76 -9.48
C ASN A 132 21.86 -8.22 -8.99
N ILE A 133 20.77 -8.79 -8.48
CA ILE A 133 20.77 -10.11 -7.84
C ILE A 133 21.19 -11.22 -8.83
N GLU A 134 20.78 -11.13 -10.08
CA GLU A 134 21.04 -12.16 -11.08
C GLU A 134 22.44 -12.04 -11.69
N LYS A 135 22.88 -10.81 -11.98
CA LYS A 135 24.11 -10.54 -12.75
C LYS A 135 25.28 -10.11 -11.87
N GLY A 136 25.03 -9.76 -10.60
CA GLY A 136 26.04 -9.22 -9.70
C GLY A 136 26.61 -7.85 -10.11
N ILE A 137 26.04 -7.21 -11.14
CA ILE A 137 26.49 -5.92 -11.64
C ILE A 137 26.06 -4.84 -10.63
N SER A 138 27.01 -4.02 -10.20
CA SER A 138 26.74 -2.92 -9.29
C SER A 138 25.91 -1.84 -10.00
N LEU A 139 25.05 -1.15 -9.23
CA LEU A 139 24.32 0.01 -9.72
C LEU A 139 25.25 1.12 -10.21
N HIS A 140 26.47 1.20 -9.67
CA HIS A 140 27.52 2.14 -10.12
C HIS A 140 27.95 1.92 -11.59
N ASP A 141 27.83 0.69 -12.07
CA ASP A 141 28.23 0.29 -13.42
C ASP A 141 27.11 0.49 -14.45
N TYR A 142 25.91 0.91 -13.99
CA TYR A 142 24.82 1.25 -14.90
C TYR A 142 24.91 2.71 -15.36
N GLU A 143 24.96 2.91 -16.67
CA GLU A 143 25.00 4.24 -17.28
C GLU A 143 23.68 5.02 -17.14
N LYS A 144 22.56 4.29 -17.02
CA LYS A 144 21.23 4.88 -16.99
C LYS A 144 20.72 4.99 -15.56
N LYS A 145 20.08 6.12 -15.24
CA LYS A 145 19.36 6.26 -13.97
C LYS A 145 18.14 5.32 -13.93
N PRO A 146 17.85 4.69 -12.81
CA PRO A 146 16.62 3.94 -12.63
C PRO A 146 15.40 4.86 -12.73
N LEU A 147 14.31 4.37 -13.28
CA LEU A 147 13.04 5.09 -13.36
C LEU A 147 12.33 5.08 -12.02
N THR A 148 12.38 3.96 -11.32
CA THR A 148 11.87 3.75 -9.97
C THR A 148 12.88 2.95 -9.16
N ALA A 149 12.96 3.22 -7.87
CA ALA A 149 13.77 2.46 -6.93
C ALA A 149 13.05 2.52 -5.58
N ASN A 150 12.50 1.40 -5.15
CA ASN A 150 11.66 1.34 -3.95
C ASN A 150 12.16 0.25 -3.01
N ALA A 151 12.27 0.56 -1.72
CA ALA A 151 12.45 -0.43 -0.69
C ALA A 151 11.13 -1.18 -0.46
N TYR A 152 11.18 -2.50 -0.27
CA TYR A 152 10.01 -3.27 0.10
C TYR A 152 9.81 -3.21 1.61
N PHE A 153 8.83 -2.45 2.05
CA PHE A 153 8.50 -2.36 3.46
C PHE A 153 7.82 -3.62 3.97
N GLY A 154 7.97 -3.88 5.26
CA GLY A 154 7.25 -4.92 5.98
C GLY A 154 5.90 -4.42 6.52
N ALA A 155 5.34 -5.19 7.44
CA ALA A 155 3.99 -5.00 7.96
C ALA A 155 3.87 -4.01 9.13
N TRP A 156 4.99 -3.57 9.73
CA TRP A 156 4.96 -2.77 10.96
C TRP A 156 4.28 -1.43 10.82
N GLY A 157 4.54 -0.69 9.73
CA GLY A 157 3.86 0.58 9.47
C GLY A 157 2.35 0.43 9.36
N ILE A 158 1.89 -0.69 8.76
CA ILE A 158 0.46 -1.01 8.67
C ILE A 158 -0.14 -1.24 10.06
N LYS A 159 0.55 -2.03 10.89
CA LYS A 159 0.14 -2.28 12.28
C LYS A 159 0.02 -0.98 13.08
N GLU A 160 1.07 -0.15 13.03
CA GLU A 160 1.09 1.14 13.73
C GLU A 160 -0.06 2.08 13.29
N ALA A 161 -0.35 2.14 11.98
CA ALA A 161 -1.46 2.91 11.47
C ALA A 161 -2.81 2.40 12.00
N LEU A 162 -3.03 1.09 12.02
CA LEU A 162 -4.23 0.47 12.55
C LEU A 162 -4.35 0.66 14.08
N ASP A 163 -3.25 0.53 14.83
CA ASP A 163 -3.21 0.80 16.27
C ASP A 163 -3.54 2.27 16.60
N ALA A 164 -3.16 3.19 15.72
CA ALA A 164 -3.52 4.61 15.81
C ALA A 164 -5.00 4.89 15.43
N GLY A 165 -5.74 3.86 15.04
CA GLY A 165 -7.17 3.92 14.74
C GLY A 165 -7.50 4.27 13.30
N ALA A 166 -6.61 4.01 12.34
CA ALA A 166 -6.93 4.16 10.94
C ALA A 166 -7.97 3.13 10.49
N ASP A 167 -8.89 3.56 9.63
CA ASP A 167 -9.87 2.71 8.95
C ASP A 167 -9.38 2.31 7.56
N VAL A 168 -8.59 3.18 6.94
CA VAL A 168 -7.98 2.96 5.63
C VAL A 168 -6.48 3.20 5.72
N VAL A 169 -5.67 2.22 5.32
CA VAL A 169 -4.21 2.32 5.27
C VAL A 169 -3.73 2.18 3.83
N VAL A 170 -3.15 3.27 3.32
CA VAL A 170 -2.58 3.34 1.97
C VAL A 170 -1.08 3.11 2.05
N CYS A 171 -0.61 2.04 1.43
CA CYS A 171 0.81 1.69 1.42
C CYS A 171 1.46 2.01 0.08
N PRO A 172 2.77 2.27 0.08
CA PRO A 172 3.61 2.29 -1.11
C PRO A 172 4.02 0.86 -1.49
N ARG A 173 5.25 0.65 -1.99
CA ARG A 173 5.79 -0.69 -2.22
C ARG A 173 6.08 -1.38 -0.87
N VAL A 174 5.28 -2.38 -0.57
CA VAL A 174 5.47 -3.29 0.56
C VAL A 174 5.65 -4.71 0.03
N THR A 175 6.17 -5.62 0.85
CA THR A 175 6.13 -7.05 0.50
C THR A 175 4.68 -7.50 0.35
N ASP A 176 4.40 -8.37 -0.61
CA ASP A 176 3.02 -8.76 -0.99
C ASP A 176 2.21 -9.28 0.23
N ALA A 177 2.87 -10.03 1.11
CA ALA A 177 2.25 -10.51 2.34
C ALA A 177 1.99 -9.42 3.39
N ALA A 178 2.65 -8.26 3.33
CA ALA A 178 2.57 -7.23 4.37
C ALA A 178 1.16 -6.66 4.54
N VAL A 179 0.41 -6.53 3.44
CA VAL A 179 -0.99 -6.03 3.47
C VAL A 179 -1.93 -6.96 4.26
N VAL A 180 -1.56 -8.23 4.42
CA VAL A 180 -2.28 -9.21 5.23
C VAL A 180 -1.66 -9.35 6.62
N ILE A 181 -0.32 -9.42 6.71
CA ILE A 181 0.41 -9.59 7.98
C ILE A 181 0.20 -8.39 8.92
N GLY A 182 0.10 -7.16 8.39
CA GLY A 182 -0.16 -5.96 9.18
C GLY A 182 -1.46 -6.09 10.00
N PRO A 183 -2.61 -6.35 9.38
CA PRO A 183 -3.86 -6.64 10.08
C PRO A 183 -3.79 -7.85 11.00
N VAL A 184 -3.05 -8.93 10.65
CA VAL A 184 -2.83 -10.07 11.56
C VAL A 184 -2.09 -9.61 12.82
N SER A 185 -1.04 -8.84 12.66
CA SER A 185 -0.23 -8.35 13.78
C SER A 185 -1.04 -7.40 14.67
N TYR A 186 -1.89 -6.55 14.09
CA TYR A 186 -2.81 -5.68 14.80
C TYR A 186 -3.82 -6.46 15.66
N THR A 187 -4.38 -7.57 15.15
CA THR A 187 -5.48 -8.27 15.82
C THR A 187 -5.04 -9.43 16.71
N HIS A 188 -3.87 -10.05 16.46
CA HIS A 188 -3.50 -11.34 17.07
C HIS A 188 -2.11 -11.37 17.70
N LEU A 189 -1.20 -10.46 17.34
CA LEU A 189 0.15 -10.45 17.86
C LEU A 189 0.32 -9.36 18.94
N THR A 190 -0.36 -9.53 20.08
CA THR A 190 0.09 -8.88 21.29
C THR A 190 1.32 -9.63 21.79
N LEU A 191 2.51 -9.08 21.59
CA LEU A 191 3.70 -9.58 22.26
C LEU A 191 3.45 -9.49 23.78
N PRO A 192 3.68 -10.57 24.55
CA PRO A 192 3.65 -10.45 26.00
C PRO A 192 4.72 -9.44 26.41
N THR A 193 4.28 -8.33 27.01
CA THR A 193 5.14 -7.21 27.43
C THR A 193 5.97 -7.52 28.68
N SER A 194 6.00 -8.78 29.13
CA SER A 194 6.83 -9.22 30.24
C SER A 194 7.34 -10.65 29.99
N TYR A 195 8.57 -10.79 29.54
CA TYR A 195 9.34 -11.93 29.96
C TYR A 195 9.80 -11.63 31.39
N PRO A 196 9.47 -12.46 32.39
CA PRO A 196 10.16 -12.38 33.66
C PRO A 196 11.64 -12.71 33.42
N VAL A 197 12.52 -11.80 33.77
CA VAL A 197 13.97 -11.99 33.84
C VAL A 197 14.29 -12.98 34.96
#